data_0bf4871df10ea94a9cd6a3e9df4264b0
#
_entry.id   0bf4871df10ea94a9cd6a3e9df4264b0
#
_cell.length_a   1.000
_cell.length_b   1.000
_cell.length_c   1.000
_cell.angle_alpha   90.00
_cell.angle_beta   90.00
_cell.angle_gamma   90.00
#
_symmetry.space_group_name_H-M   'P 1'
#
loop_
_entity.id
_entity.type
_entity.pdbx_description
1 polymer ?
#
loop_
_entity_poly.entity_id
_entity_poly.type
_entity_poly.pdbx_seq_one_letter_code
_entity_poly.pdbx_strand_id
1 'polypeptide(L)'
;MTTDEESKSILYMSMSLDGLIAGPDDDADHGLGVGGECLHDWLGPWTGQSAGFDPPGLSAKVFEESLATGAVVVGRRTFDLAGHWGGDHHGVPIFIPTTGTPPPPESDWVNYVTDGVESAIRQAKDAAGQSNVMVHGANLAQSLLRAGVLDEMEIHLVPVLLGEGRRLFEHLGADHTDLELTRVLDAPGVVHLHYRVTS
;
A
#
# COMPACT_ATOMS: atom_id res chain seq x y z
N MET A 1 -32.13 1.54 6.53
CA MET A 1 -31.47 2.03 5.30
C MET A 1 -30.01 1.77 5.51
N THR A 2 -29.50 0.64 5.01
CA THR A 2 -28.06 0.38 4.92
C THR A 2 -27.55 1.32 3.84
N THR A 3 -26.78 2.32 4.22
CA THR A 3 -25.94 3.05 3.27
C THR A 3 -25.01 1.99 2.70
N ASP A 4 -25.17 1.64 1.41
CA ASP A 4 -24.12 0.93 0.67
C ASP A 4 -22.87 1.82 0.78
N GLU A 5 -21.96 1.47 1.70
CA GLU A 5 -20.65 2.12 1.73
C GLU A 5 -19.92 1.69 0.46
N GLU A 6 -19.66 2.66 -0.38
CA GLU A 6 -18.94 2.46 -1.63
C GLU A 6 -17.52 1.96 -1.33
N SER A 7 -17.03 0.97 -2.09
CA SER A 7 -15.67 0.45 -1.99
C SER A 7 -14.63 1.59 -2.08
N LYS A 8 -13.71 1.66 -1.12
CA LYS A 8 -12.70 2.69 -1.03
C LYS A 8 -11.31 2.16 -1.42
N SER A 9 -10.53 3.01 -2.05
CA SER A 9 -9.10 2.78 -2.27
C SER A 9 -8.32 3.31 -1.07
N ILE A 10 -7.59 2.42 -0.37
CA ILE A 10 -6.88 2.74 0.87
C ILE A 10 -5.40 2.41 0.71
N LEU A 11 -4.55 3.43 0.84
CA LEU A 11 -3.10 3.23 0.88
C LEU A 11 -2.69 2.64 2.24
N TYR A 12 -2.00 1.51 2.23
CA TYR A 12 -1.37 0.92 3.41
C TYR A 12 0.16 0.96 3.23
N MET A 13 0.83 1.80 4.03
CA MET A 13 2.30 1.95 3.92
C MET A 13 2.95 2.21 5.27
N SER A 14 4.01 1.46 5.55
CA SER A 14 4.96 1.81 6.61
C SER A 14 5.86 2.95 6.15
N MET A 15 6.12 3.90 7.03
CA MET A 15 6.91 5.09 6.72
C MET A 15 7.75 5.51 7.92
N SER A 16 8.99 5.91 7.68
CA SER A 16 9.86 6.54 8.67
C SER A 16 9.37 7.95 9.02
N LEU A 17 9.82 8.50 10.13
CA LEU A 17 9.48 9.87 10.56
C LEU A 17 9.94 10.93 9.54
N ASP A 18 10.99 10.67 8.78
CA ASP A 18 11.47 11.54 7.69
C ASP A 18 10.84 11.24 6.32
N GLY A 19 9.77 10.42 6.29
CA GLY A 19 8.91 10.24 5.12
C GLY A 19 9.38 9.21 4.11
N LEU A 20 10.25 8.28 4.50
CA LEU A 20 10.80 7.25 3.63
C LEU A 20 10.10 5.89 3.83
N ILE A 21 9.91 5.14 2.74
CA ILE A 21 9.29 3.80 2.73
C ILE A 21 10.29 2.68 2.42
N ALA A 22 11.50 3.05 2.09
CA ALA A 22 12.65 2.16 1.89
C ALA A 22 13.92 2.97 2.11
N GLY A 23 14.99 2.31 2.54
CA GLY A 23 16.33 2.87 2.55
C GLY A 23 16.92 3.04 1.15
N PRO A 24 18.18 3.48 1.02
CA PRO A 24 18.86 3.55 -0.26
C PRO A 24 19.12 2.14 -0.83
N ASP A 25 19.43 2.10 -2.13
CA ASP A 25 19.83 0.88 -2.85
C ASP A 25 18.80 -0.26 -2.78
N ASP A 26 17.50 0.09 -2.82
CA ASP A 26 16.41 -0.89 -2.91
C ASP A 26 16.48 -1.65 -4.25
N ASP A 27 16.67 -2.97 -4.17
CA ASP A 27 16.78 -3.90 -5.32
C ASP A 27 16.00 -5.21 -5.06
N ALA A 28 16.13 -6.18 -5.97
CA ALA A 28 15.41 -7.44 -5.87
C ALA A 28 15.84 -8.32 -4.68
N ASP A 29 17.07 -8.16 -4.18
CA ASP A 29 17.61 -8.89 -3.04
C ASP A 29 17.35 -8.12 -1.72
N HIS A 30 17.16 -6.80 -1.81
CA HIS A 30 16.94 -5.89 -0.69
C HIS A 30 15.74 -4.98 -0.97
N GLY A 31 14.54 -5.54 -1.01
CA GLY A 31 13.32 -4.84 -1.43
C GLY A 31 12.96 -3.59 -0.62
N LEU A 32 13.44 -3.49 0.63
CA LEU A 32 13.29 -2.32 1.49
C LEU A 32 14.55 -1.43 1.54
N GLY A 33 15.58 -1.74 0.74
CA GLY A 33 16.83 -1.01 0.75
C GLY A 33 17.62 -1.15 2.05
N VAL A 34 18.82 -0.57 2.10
CA VAL A 34 19.69 -0.67 3.26
C VAL A 34 19.07 0.02 4.48
N GLY A 35 18.85 -0.75 5.55
CA GLY A 35 18.28 -0.27 6.81
C GLY A 35 16.76 -0.06 6.78
N GLY A 36 16.08 -0.34 5.66
CA GLY A 36 14.64 -0.16 5.55
C GLY A 36 13.80 -1.27 6.18
N GLU A 37 14.41 -2.41 6.54
CA GLU A 37 13.72 -3.56 7.14
C GLU A 37 13.02 -3.19 8.46
N CYS A 38 13.58 -2.25 9.22
CA CYS A 38 13.01 -1.79 10.48
C CYS A 38 11.62 -1.16 10.35
N LEU A 39 11.25 -0.74 9.13
CA LEU A 39 9.90 -0.22 8.85
C LEU A 39 8.81 -1.31 8.99
N HIS A 40 9.19 -2.59 8.96
CA HIS A 40 8.28 -3.72 9.07
C HIS A 40 8.37 -4.47 10.42
N ASP A 41 9.19 -4.02 11.36
CA ASP A 41 9.34 -4.69 12.67
C ASP A 41 8.01 -4.80 13.44
N TRP A 42 7.09 -3.86 13.24
CA TRP A 42 5.77 -3.85 13.88
C TRP A 42 4.85 -4.99 13.40
N LEU A 43 5.13 -5.58 12.24
CA LEU A 43 4.39 -6.72 11.69
C LEU A 43 4.66 -8.01 12.48
N GLY A 44 5.71 -8.04 13.31
CA GLY A 44 6.11 -9.24 14.01
C GLY A 44 6.72 -10.31 13.08
N PRO A 45 6.84 -11.55 13.56
CA PRO A 45 7.48 -12.62 12.79
C PRO A 45 6.66 -13.01 11.56
N TRP A 46 7.38 -13.31 10.47
CA TRP A 46 6.77 -13.91 9.30
C TRP A 46 6.41 -15.39 9.55
N THR A 47 5.19 -15.77 9.23
CA THR A 47 4.66 -17.13 9.52
C THR A 47 4.91 -18.14 8.39
N GLY A 48 5.55 -17.71 7.28
CA GLY A 48 5.85 -18.58 6.13
C GLY A 48 4.71 -18.68 5.10
N GLN A 49 3.63 -17.94 5.28
CA GLN A 49 2.50 -17.89 4.34
C GLN A 49 2.48 -16.54 3.60
N SER A 50 1.84 -16.48 2.43
CA SER A 50 1.61 -15.23 1.71
C SER A 50 0.88 -14.23 2.64
N ALA A 51 1.42 -13.01 2.74
CA ALA A 51 0.96 -11.98 3.70
C ALA A 51 0.84 -12.47 5.16
N GLY A 52 1.61 -13.49 5.54
CA GLY A 52 1.54 -14.15 6.84
C GLY A 52 2.46 -13.51 7.86
N PHE A 53 1.98 -12.48 8.57
CA PHE A 53 2.64 -11.88 9.74
C PHE A 53 1.76 -12.07 10.98
N ASP A 54 2.34 -11.93 12.17
CA ASP A 54 1.64 -12.04 13.45
C ASP A 54 1.94 -10.80 14.32
N PRO A 55 1.41 -9.62 13.91
CA PRO A 55 1.62 -8.40 14.67
C PRO A 55 0.90 -8.44 16.03
N PRO A 56 1.51 -7.89 17.10
CA PRO A 56 0.93 -7.91 18.43
C PRO A 56 -0.11 -6.81 18.65
N GLY A 57 -1.07 -7.04 19.55
CA GLY A 57 -1.92 -6.02 20.14
C GLY A 57 -2.77 -5.24 19.15
N LEU A 58 -2.69 -3.90 19.18
CA LEU A 58 -3.46 -3.03 18.27
C LEU A 58 -3.02 -3.16 16.82
N SER A 59 -1.75 -3.48 16.56
CA SER A 59 -1.24 -3.71 15.20
C SER A 59 -1.90 -4.91 14.53
N ALA A 60 -2.29 -5.95 15.30
CA ALA A 60 -3.04 -7.10 14.77
C ALA A 60 -4.37 -6.66 14.14
N LYS A 61 -5.11 -5.76 14.81
CA LYS A 61 -6.36 -5.23 14.29
C LYS A 61 -6.18 -4.49 12.96
N VAL A 62 -5.16 -3.63 12.86
CA VAL A 62 -4.86 -2.88 11.63
C VAL A 62 -4.46 -3.84 10.50
N PHE A 63 -3.70 -4.87 10.84
CA PHE A 63 -3.29 -5.89 9.88
C PHE A 63 -4.48 -6.73 9.39
N GLU A 64 -5.38 -7.16 10.28
CA GLU A 64 -6.63 -7.85 9.93
C GLU A 64 -7.51 -6.99 9.01
N GLU A 65 -7.65 -5.68 9.30
CA GLU A 65 -8.39 -4.75 8.44
C GLU A 65 -7.78 -4.66 7.03
N SER A 66 -6.46 -4.67 6.93
CA SER A 66 -5.77 -4.67 5.63
C SER A 66 -6.03 -5.96 4.83
N LEU A 67 -6.04 -7.12 5.48
CA LEU A 67 -6.34 -8.41 4.87
C LEU A 67 -7.83 -8.62 4.55
N ALA A 68 -8.73 -7.78 5.07
CA ALA A 68 -10.16 -7.79 4.73
C ALA A 68 -10.48 -7.07 3.41
N THR A 69 -9.48 -6.52 2.72
CA THR A 69 -9.65 -5.90 1.41
C THR A 69 -9.92 -6.95 0.33
N GLY A 70 -10.70 -6.58 -0.70
CA GLY A 70 -11.17 -7.51 -1.75
C GLY A 70 -10.33 -7.46 -3.05
N ALA A 71 -9.37 -6.53 -3.13
CA ALA A 71 -8.42 -6.43 -4.24
C ALA A 71 -7.19 -5.62 -3.80
N VAL A 72 -6.10 -5.79 -4.52
CA VAL A 72 -4.85 -5.02 -4.34
C VAL A 72 -4.52 -4.25 -5.61
N VAL A 73 -4.16 -2.98 -5.49
CA VAL A 73 -3.51 -2.21 -6.56
C VAL A 73 -2.11 -1.86 -6.10
N VAL A 74 -1.11 -2.24 -6.88
CA VAL A 74 0.29 -2.07 -6.50
C VAL A 74 1.11 -1.44 -7.62
N GLY A 75 2.02 -0.53 -7.26
CA GLY A 75 2.98 0.02 -8.21
C GLY A 75 3.95 -1.06 -8.71
N ARG A 76 4.26 -1.05 -10.02
CA ARG A 76 5.11 -2.04 -10.68
C ARG A 76 6.41 -2.31 -9.92
N ARG A 77 7.15 -1.27 -9.51
CA ARG A 77 8.40 -1.44 -8.78
C ARG A 77 8.18 -2.15 -7.44
N THR A 78 7.15 -1.76 -6.67
CA THR A 78 6.85 -2.41 -5.40
C THR A 78 6.51 -3.88 -5.59
N PHE A 79 5.75 -4.22 -6.61
CA PHE A 79 5.43 -5.59 -6.96
C PHE A 79 6.69 -6.41 -7.31
N ASP A 80 7.57 -5.86 -8.16
CA ASP A 80 8.81 -6.51 -8.55
C ASP A 80 9.75 -6.73 -7.34
N LEU A 81 9.92 -5.70 -6.48
CA LEU A 81 10.77 -5.78 -5.29
C LEU A 81 10.22 -6.70 -4.18
N ALA A 82 8.91 -6.86 -4.11
CA ALA A 82 8.25 -7.80 -3.20
C ALA A 82 8.27 -9.27 -3.72
N GLY A 83 9.06 -9.57 -4.76
CA GLY A 83 9.12 -10.89 -5.37
C GLY A 83 7.77 -11.35 -5.92
N HIS A 84 6.97 -10.40 -6.42
CA HIS A 84 5.62 -10.61 -6.94
C HIS A 84 4.65 -11.28 -5.93
N TRP A 85 5.01 -11.33 -4.65
CA TRP A 85 4.32 -12.12 -3.60
C TRP A 85 4.03 -13.57 -4.02
N GLY A 86 4.83 -14.14 -4.92
CA GLY A 86 4.58 -15.45 -5.50
C GLY A 86 3.31 -15.54 -6.35
N GLY A 87 2.78 -14.39 -6.81
CA GLY A 87 1.56 -14.29 -7.60
C GLY A 87 0.26 -14.28 -6.77
N ASP A 88 0.34 -14.15 -5.44
CA ASP A 88 -0.80 -14.10 -4.53
C ASP A 88 -0.48 -13.21 -3.32
N HIS A 89 -1.33 -12.24 -3.00
CA HIS A 89 -1.13 -11.36 -1.83
C HIS A 89 -2.03 -11.77 -0.66
N HIS A 90 -3.09 -12.22 -0.66
CA HIS A 90 -3.98 -12.77 0.40
C HIS A 90 -5.27 -13.36 -0.20
N GLY A 91 -5.14 -14.00 -1.35
CA GLY A 91 -6.24 -14.67 -2.02
C GLY A 91 -7.20 -13.72 -2.76
N VAL A 92 -6.72 -12.55 -3.20
CA VAL A 92 -7.53 -11.55 -3.93
C VAL A 92 -6.83 -11.07 -5.20
N PRO A 93 -7.57 -10.55 -6.19
CA PRO A 93 -6.99 -10.02 -7.43
C PRO A 93 -5.99 -8.88 -7.18
N ILE A 94 -4.87 -8.91 -7.90
CA ILE A 94 -3.80 -7.91 -7.88
C ILE A 94 -3.84 -7.16 -9.22
N PHE A 95 -3.89 -5.83 -9.17
CA PHE A 95 -3.88 -4.96 -10.35
C PHE A 95 -2.60 -4.13 -10.35
N ILE A 96 -1.88 -4.15 -11.48
CA ILE A 96 -0.56 -3.51 -11.60
C ILE A 96 -0.61 -2.51 -12.77
N PRO A 97 -0.83 -1.21 -12.49
CA PRO A 97 -0.71 -0.19 -13.52
C PRO A 97 0.70 -0.21 -14.10
N THR A 98 0.81 -0.37 -15.40
CA THR A 98 2.09 -0.45 -16.09
C THR A 98 2.06 0.29 -17.42
N THR A 99 3.21 0.79 -17.86
CA THR A 99 3.41 1.39 -19.17
C THR A 99 4.11 0.41 -20.09
N GLY A 100 3.75 0.42 -21.37
CA GLY A 100 4.33 -0.49 -22.37
C GLY A 100 3.72 -1.90 -22.33
N THR A 101 4.43 -2.86 -22.90
CA THR A 101 3.96 -4.25 -22.99
C THR A 101 4.24 -4.98 -21.68
N PRO A 102 3.20 -5.46 -20.98
CA PRO A 102 3.40 -6.21 -19.74
C PRO A 102 3.99 -7.60 -20.02
N PRO A 103 4.68 -8.21 -19.05
CA PRO A 103 5.03 -9.62 -19.12
C PRO A 103 3.77 -10.49 -19.01
N PRO A 104 3.86 -11.79 -19.29
CA PRO A 104 2.80 -12.73 -18.93
C PRO A 104 2.56 -12.69 -17.42
N PRO A 105 1.29 -12.77 -16.95
CA PRO A 105 0.99 -12.81 -15.53
C PRO A 105 1.51 -14.10 -14.88
N GLU A 106 1.97 -13.99 -13.64
CA GLU A 106 2.53 -15.12 -12.87
C GLU A 106 1.44 -16.07 -12.37
N SER A 107 0.23 -15.58 -12.23
CA SER A 107 -0.94 -16.35 -11.78
C SER A 107 -2.23 -15.74 -12.30
N ASP A 108 -3.37 -16.42 -12.09
CA ASP A 108 -4.70 -15.91 -12.43
C ASP A 108 -5.13 -14.70 -11.57
N TRP A 109 -4.44 -14.43 -10.46
CA TRP A 109 -4.68 -13.27 -9.60
C TRP A 109 -4.02 -11.98 -10.13
N VAL A 110 -3.00 -12.07 -10.99
CA VAL A 110 -2.19 -10.95 -11.45
C VAL A 110 -2.75 -10.34 -12.72
N ASN A 111 -3.11 -9.05 -12.67
CA ASN A 111 -3.71 -8.30 -13.74
C ASN A 111 -2.88 -7.05 -14.06
N TYR A 112 -2.19 -7.02 -15.19
CA TYR A 112 -1.49 -5.82 -15.67
C TYR A 112 -2.47 -4.89 -16.38
N VAL A 113 -2.50 -3.62 -15.94
CA VAL A 113 -3.42 -2.59 -16.45
C VAL A 113 -2.62 -1.54 -17.21
N THR A 114 -2.89 -1.35 -18.52
CA THR A 114 -2.11 -0.48 -19.40
C THR A 114 -2.82 0.83 -19.76
N ASP A 115 -4.04 1.04 -19.32
CA ASP A 115 -4.90 2.19 -19.62
C ASP A 115 -5.01 3.19 -18.45
N GLY A 116 -4.03 3.16 -17.54
CA GLY A 116 -3.85 4.18 -16.51
C GLY A 116 -4.28 3.78 -15.11
N VAL A 117 -3.92 4.63 -14.13
CA VAL A 117 -4.13 4.33 -12.70
C VAL A 117 -5.61 4.40 -12.30
N GLU A 118 -6.39 5.29 -12.92
CA GLU A 118 -7.83 5.41 -12.70
C GLU A 118 -8.56 4.14 -13.15
N SER A 119 -8.15 3.57 -14.29
CA SER A 119 -8.69 2.31 -14.77
C SER A 119 -8.33 1.16 -13.84
N ALA A 120 -7.10 1.11 -13.32
CA ALA A 120 -6.68 0.09 -12.36
C ALA A 120 -7.53 0.14 -11.08
N ILE A 121 -7.76 1.33 -10.51
CA ILE A 121 -8.63 1.49 -9.34
C ILE A 121 -10.06 1.07 -9.63
N ARG A 122 -10.62 1.47 -10.78
CA ARG A 122 -11.98 1.08 -11.15
C ARG A 122 -12.10 -0.45 -11.27
N GLN A 123 -11.20 -1.12 -11.99
CA GLN A 123 -11.20 -2.57 -12.13
C GLN A 123 -11.02 -3.28 -10.78
N ALA A 124 -10.18 -2.74 -9.90
CA ALA A 124 -9.98 -3.28 -8.57
C ALA A 124 -11.23 -3.13 -7.69
N LYS A 125 -11.90 -1.97 -7.71
CA LYS A 125 -13.18 -1.75 -7.00
C LYS A 125 -14.27 -2.68 -7.52
N ASP A 126 -14.38 -2.86 -8.84
CA ASP A 126 -15.32 -3.80 -9.45
C ASP A 126 -15.07 -5.25 -8.98
N ALA A 127 -13.80 -5.67 -8.89
CA ALA A 127 -13.42 -7.00 -8.41
C ALA A 127 -13.61 -7.16 -6.89
N ALA A 128 -13.35 -6.12 -6.11
CA ALA A 128 -13.51 -6.12 -4.65
C ALA A 128 -14.98 -6.13 -4.20
N GLY A 129 -15.90 -5.70 -5.06
CA GLY A 129 -17.33 -5.61 -4.73
C GLY A 129 -17.62 -4.59 -3.63
N GLN A 130 -18.07 -5.04 -2.48
CA GLN A 130 -18.31 -4.17 -1.31
C GLN A 130 -17.09 -4.02 -0.39
N SER A 131 -16.02 -4.79 -0.61
CA SER A 131 -14.79 -4.67 0.15
C SER A 131 -13.94 -3.50 -0.38
N ASN A 132 -13.06 -2.97 0.48
CA ASN A 132 -12.12 -1.95 0.08
C ASN A 132 -10.99 -2.51 -0.80
N VAL A 133 -10.29 -1.61 -1.46
CA VAL A 133 -9.12 -1.90 -2.30
C VAL A 133 -7.87 -1.45 -1.55
N MET A 134 -6.94 -2.38 -1.35
CA MET A 134 -5.61 -2.08 -0.81
C MET A 134 -4.72 -1.44 -1.88
N VAL A 135 -3.99 -0.40 -1.51
CA VAL A 135 -3.03 0.27 -2.41
C VAL A 135 -1.63 0.21 -1.79
N HIS A 136 -0.62 -0.15 -2.60
CA HIS A 136 0.79 -0.17 -2.19
C HIS A 136 1.71 0.57 -3.17
N GLY A 137 2.71 1.24 -2.62
CA GLY A 137 3.83 1.83 -3.37
C GLY A 137 3.74 3.34 -3.56
N ALA A 138 4.90 4.02 -3.43
CA ALA A 138 4.99 5.48 -3.44
C ALA A 138 4.56 6.10 -4.76
N ASN A 139 5.13 5.65 -5.90
CA ASN A 139 4.80 6.23 -7.21
C ASN A 139 3.31 6.06 -7.56
N LEU A 140 2.73 4.93 -7.16
CA LEU A 140 1.30 4.69 -7.35
C LEU A 140 0.49 5.63 -6.47
N ALA A 141 0.78 5.73 -5.16
CA ALA A 141 0.09 6.63 -4.24
C ALA A 141 0.11 8.08 -4.74
N GLN A 142 1.28 8.57 -5.17
CA GLN A 142 1.44 9.91 -5.74
C GLN A 142 0.59 10.10 -7.02
N SER A 143 0.53 9.07 -7.87
CA SER A 143 -0.28 9.13 -9.10
C SER A 143 -1.76 9.14 -8.82
N LEU A 144 -2.22 8.34 -7.84
CA LEU A 144 -3.63 8.28 -7.42
C LEU A 144 -4.07 9.59 -6.74
N LEU A 145 -3.19 10.19 -5.91
CA LEU A 145 -3.45 11.50 -5.31
C LEU A 145 -3.61 12.57 -6.39
N ARG A 146 -2.70 12.63 -7.38
CA ARG A 146 -2.82 13.57 -8.50
C ARG A 146 -4.07 13.35 -9.37
N ALA A 147 -4.53 12.11 -9.49
CA ALA A 147 -5.74 11.75 -10.23
C ALA A 147 -7.02 11.93 -9.39
N GLY A 148 -6.93 12.21 -8.08
CA GLY A 148 -8.08 12.36 -7.19
C GLY A 148 -8.86 11.06 -6.98
N VAL A 149 -8.19 9.89 -7.04
CA VAL A 149 -8.83 8.58 -6.92
C VAL A 149 -8.28 7.72 -5.77
N LEU A 150 -7.56 8.34 -4.84
CA LEU A 150 -7.19 7.75 -3.56
C LEU A 150 -8.14 8.27 -2.48
N ASP A 151 -8.92 7.39 -1.87
CA ASP A 151 -9.95 7.79 -0.91
C ASP A 151 -9.41 7.94 0.51
N GLU A 152 -8.56 7.01 0.96
CA GLU A 152 -8.05 6.96 2.33
C GLU A 152 -6.59 6.50 2.37
N MET A 153 -5.92 6.76 3.51
CA MET A 153 -4.55 6.32 3.75
C MET A 153 -4.42 5.79 5.18
N GLU A 154 -3.85 4.62 5.35
CA GLU A 154 -3.39 4.06 6.61
C GLU A 154 -1.86 4.09 6.62
N ILE A 155 -1.29 5.03 7.34
CA ILE A 155 0.16 5.23 7.45
C ILE A 155 0.65 4.62 8.77
N HIS A 156 1.55 3.66 8.67
CA HIS A 156 2.23 3.06 9.82
C HIS A 156 3.53 3.82 10.06
N LEU A 157 3.45 4.87 10.90
CA LEU A 157 4.58 5.76 11.18
C LEU A 157 5.52 5.10 12.19
N VAL A 158 6.68 4.69 11.72
CA VAL A 158 7.73 4.08 12.54
C VAL A 158 8.67 5.17 13.07
N PRO A 159 8.99 5.19 14.38
CA PRO A 159 9.82 6.23 15.00
C PRO A 159 11.32 6.06 14.69
N VAL A 160 11.67 6.13 13.42
CA VAL A 160 13.03 6.03 12.89
C VAL A 160 13.28 7.13 11.86
N LEU A 161 14.52 7.58 11.74
CA LEU A 161 14.99 8.43 10.65
C LEU A 161 15.93 7.58 9.79
N LEU A 162 15.59 7.38 8.53
CA LEU A 162 16.44 6.63 7.58
C LEU A 162 17.49 7.54 6.91
N GLY A 163 17.19 8.84 6.77
CA GLY A 163 18.10 9.83 6.19
C GLY A 163 18.11 9.84 4.66
N GLU A 164 18.31 8.70 4.03
CA GLU A 164 18.30 8.53 2.57
C GLU A 164 17.39 7.38 2.17
N GLY A 165 16.82 7.43 0.97
CA GLY A 165 15.96 6.37 0.45
C GLY A 165 14.78 6.88 -0.37
N ARG A 166 13.73 6.07 -0.44
CA ARG A 166 12.53 6.34 -1.24
C ARG A 166 11.45 7.06 -0.44
N ARG A 167 11.08 8.25 -0.89
CA ARG A 167 10.00 9.04 -0.25
C ARG A 167 8.63 8.51 -0.64
N LEU A 168 7.73 8.47 0.34
CA LEU A 168 6.31 8.16 0.08
C LEU A 168 5.64 9.29 -0.69
N PHE A 169 5.87 10.53 -0.28
CA PHE A 169 5.25 11.70 -0.86
C PHE A 169 6.31 12.63 -1.47
N GLU A 170 6.28 12.75 -2.78
CA GLU A 170 7.05 13.70 -3.59
C GLU A 170 6.33 13.93 -4.92
N HIS A 171 6.68 14.97 -5.64
CA HIS A 171 6.13 15.26 -6.97
C HIS A 171 4.59 15.35 -7.03
N LEU A 172 3.93 15.79 -5.95
CA LEU A 172 2.46 15.90 -5.88
C LEU A 172 1.89 17.10 -6.64
N GLY A 173 2.73 18.01 -7.13
CA GLY A 173 2.31 19.23 -7.81
C GLY A 173 2.41 20.45 -6.91
N ALA A 174 1.79 21.55 -7.33
CA ALA A 174 1.81 22.80 -6.60
C ALA A 174 0.61 22.97 -5.64
N ASP A 175 -0.46 22.25 -5.89
CA ASP A 175 -1.67 22.29 -5.07
C ASP A 175 -1.51 21.35 -3.86
N HIS A 176 -1.97 21.82 -2.70
CA HIS A 176 -1.99 20.97 -1.52
C HIS A 176 -3.19 20.02 -1.57
N THR A 177 -3.04 18.85 -0.92
CA THR A 177 -4.12 17.89 -0.69
C THR A 177 -4.46 17.93 0.79
N ASP A 178 -5.71 18.22 1.12
CA ASP A 178 -6.19 18.22 2.49
C ASP A 178 -6.45 16.79 2.98
N LEU A 179 -6.09 16.54 4.23
CA LEU A 179 -6.27 15.25 4.88
C LEU A 179 -7.05 15.43 6.19
N GLU A 180 -8.08 14.63 6.39
CA GLU A 180 -8.78 14.54 7.66
C GLU A 180 -8.23 13.34 8.44
N LEU A 181 -7.60 13.57 9.60
CA LEU A 181 -7.17 12.51 10.50
C LEU A 181 -8.40 11.90 11.17
N THR A 182 -8.72 10.65 10.84
CA THR A 182 -9.92 9.96 11.33
C THR A 182 -9.64 8.98 12.48
N ARG A 183 -8.41 8.44 12.56
CA ARG A 183 -8.01 7.50 13.60
C ARG A 183 -6.51 7.59 13.91
N VAL A 184 -6.17 7.44 15.19
CA VAL A 184 -4.80 7.26 15.69
C VAL A 184 -4.79 6.02 16.59
N LEU A 185 -3.89 5.08 16.33
CA LEU A 185 -3.63 3.94 17.20
C LEU A 185 -2.14 3.91 17.55
N ASP A 186 -1.85 4.12 18.83
CA ASP A 186 -0.48 4.03 19.37
C ASP A 186 -0.19 2.59 19.76
N ALA A 187 0.81 2.00 19.13
CA ALA A 187 1.25 0.63 19.37
C ALA A 187 2.78 0.58 19.58
N PRO A 188 3.30 -0.45 20.22
CA PRO A 188 4.75 -0.58 20.43
C PRO A 188 5.53 -0.52 19.12
N GLY A 189 6.39 0.50 18.98
CA GLY A 189 7.26 0.68 17.80
C GLY A 189 6.59 1.30 16.57
N VAL A 190 5.30 1.66 16.63
CA VAL A 190 4.60 2.25 15.49
C VAL A 190 3.38 3.07 15.93
N VAL A 191 3.07 4.13 15.20
CA VAL A 191 1.77 4.82 15.31
C VAL A 191 1.02 4.62 13.99
N HIS A 192 -0.16 4.02 14.06
CA HIS A 192 -1.03 3.88 12.90
C HIS A 192 -1.93 5.11 12.79
N LEU A 193 -1.87 5.78 11.64
CA LEU A 193 -2.57 7.03 11.33
C LEU A 193 -3.48 6.80 10.14
N HIS A 194 -4.79 6.89 10.38
CA HIS A 194 -5.78 6.77 9.31
C HIS A 194 -6.28 8.13 8.88
N TYR A 195 -6.17 8.43 7.59
CA TYR A 195 -6.59 9.68 6.99
C TYR A 195 -7.63 9.45 5.90
N ARG A 196 -8.61 10.36 5.82
CA ARG A 196 -9.44 10.53 4.63
C ARG A 196 -8.81 11.62 3.75
N VAL A 197 -8.73 11.38 2.44
CA VAL A 197 -8.33 12.40 1.48
C VAL A 197 -9.53 13.28 1.19
N THR A 198 -9.38 14.60 1.45
CA THR A 198 -10.43 15.60 1.25
C THR A 198 -9.89 16.65 0.30
N SER A 199 -10.05 16.46 -0.98
CA SER A 199 -9.59 17.40 -2.03
C SER A 199 -10.37 18.70 -2.06
#